data_ed3641bc1723b07fbfef2666e04f92fd
#
_entry.id   ed3641bc1723b07fbfef2666e04f92fd
#
_cell.length_a   1.000
_cell.length_b   1.000
_cell.length_c   1.000
_cell.angle_alpha   90.00
_cell.angle_beta   90.00
_cell.angle_gamma   90.00
#
_symmetry.space_group_name_H-M   'P 1'
#
loop_
_entity.id
_entity.type
_entity.pdbx_description
1 polymer ?
#
loop_
_entity_poly.entity_id
_entity_poly.type
_entity_poly.pdbx_seq_one_letter_code
_entity_poly.pdbx_strand_id
1 'polypeptide(L)'
;MATLRFFCATNLSLSIQNNAKLDNKCITQKVKNLVNTVQFPSISSSSSTPLESLQRGTWVKLICGASFEDVVDIRNLTLVYTLAGVDCIDCAADASVVSAVNEGIEAARDILCGLRKPWVMISVNDDKDLHFRKAQFDPEDCPAECSRPCENVCPANAISFQRKSALQILYDNSAPRGGVITERCYGCGRCLPICPYDKIRDVTYVRDAFTTANLIKRNDVDAIEIHTSGRQSKQFEELWLALGDSVENLKLVAVSLPNVGDSTISSMNKMFSIMKPNLQALNLWQLDGRPMSGDIGRGATKESIAFATQLAKAKDRPSGFLQLAGGTNAYTIEGLKKEGLFQTTITEYLDHEESSNTTSNPSCALISGIAYGGYARKIVGRVLRSMQSQHGGAAAIEDHPEHLLLALTEALALVGPVKCL
;
A
#
# COMPACT_ATOMS: atom_id res chain seq x y z
N MET A 1 10.58 -27.58 -13.03
CA MET A 1 9.32 -27.84 -12.31
C MET A 1 8.54 -26.58 -11.90
N ALA A 2 9.07 -25.38 -12.05
CA ALA A 2 8.38 -24.12 -11.71
C ALA A 2 7.36 -23.64 -12.78
N THR A 3 7.49 -24.06 -14.03
CA THR A 3 6.67 -23.62 -15.17
C THR A 3 5.26 -24.21 -15.20
N LEU A 4 5.02 -25.33 -14.55
CA LEU A 4 3.70 -25.99 -14.57
C LEU A 4 2.68 -25.38 -13.60
N ARG A 5 3.12 -24.59 -12.59
CA ARG A 5 2.23 -24.03 -11.57
C ARG A 5 1.59 -22.68 -11.97
N PHE A 6 2.22 -21.95 -12.90
CA PHE A 6 1.65 -20.70 -13.45
C PHE A 6 0.45 -20.94 -14.39
N PHE A 7 0.38 -22.09 -15.04
CA PHE A 7 -0.72 -22.45 -15.95
C PHE A 7 -2.05 -22.71 -15.23
N CYS A 8 -2.02 -23.04 -13.94
CA CYS A 8 -3.24 -23.36 -13.19
C CYS A 8 -4.05 -22.10 -12.81
N ALA A 9 -3.37 -20.97 -12.55
CA ALA A 9 -4.06 -19.72 -12.16
C ALA A 9 -4.73 -19.00 -13.35
N THR A 10 -4.11 -19.08 -14.54
CA THR A 10 -4.67 -18.46 -15.76
C THR A 10 -5.86 -19.24 -16.34
N ASN A 11 -5.90 -20.57 -16.16
CA ASN A 11 -7.03 -21.39 -16.60
C ASN A 11 -8.26 -21.30 -15.66
N LEU A 12 -8.07 -20.92 -14.39
CA LEU A 12 -9.17 -20.75 -13.46
C LEU A 12 -10.02 -19.51 -13.81
N SER A 13 -9.40 -18.43 -14.30
CA SER A 13 -10.12 -17.19 -14.66
C SER A 13 -11.02 -17.34 -15.87
N LEU A 14 -10.70 -18.27 -16.78
CA LEU A 14 -11.48 -18.54 -18.00
C LEU A 14 -12.65 -19.54 -17.78
N SER A 15 -12.56 -20.39 -16.74
CA SER A 15 -13.62 -21.38 -16.45
C SER A 15 -14.76 -20.84 -15.57
N ILE A 16 -14.56 -19.70 -14.90
CA ILE A 16 -15.57 -19.09 -14.00
C ILE A 16 -16.65 -18.33 -14.77
N GLN A 17 -16.41 -17.97 -16.03
CA GLN A 17 -17.41 -17.26 -16.87
C GLN A 17 -18.59 -18.10 -17.37
N ASN A 18 -18.54 -19.40 -17.20
CA ASN A 18 -19.59 -20.30 -17.70
C ASN A 18 -20.00 -21.32 -16.64
N ASN A 19 -20.67 -20.94 -15.55
CA ASN A 19 -21.63 -21.86 -14.92
C ASN A 19 -22.31 -21.32 -13.66
N ALA A 20 -23.61 -21.55 -13.59
CA ALA A 20 -24.54 -21.81 -12.51
C ALA A 20 -24.10 -21.48 -11.07
N LYS A 21 -25.01 -20.88 -10.27
CA LYS A 21 -24.93 -20.67 -8.82
C LYS A 21 -24.12 -21.76 -8.13
N LEU A 22 -22.83 -21.50 -7.95
CA LEU A 22 -21.96 -22.34 -7.10
C LEU A 22 -22.44 -22.21 -5.66
N ASP A 23 -22.61 -23.33 -4.96
CA ASP A 23 -22.95 -23.36 -3.53
C ASP A 23 -21.90 -22.58 -2.74
N ASN A 24 -22.31 -21.60 -1.92
CA ASN A 24 -21.44 -20.73 -1.12
C ASN A 24 -20.43 -21.51 -0.28
N LYS A 25 -20.79 -22.69 0.25
CA LYS A 25 -19.88 -23.58 0.96
C LYS A 25 -18.76 -24.11 0.08
N CYS A 26 -19.07 -24.44 -1.17
CA CYS A 26 -18.08 -24.91 -2.13
C CYS A 26 -17.07 -23.81 -2.48
N ILE A 27 -17.52 -22.55 -2.62
CA ILE A 27 -16.62 -21.42 -2.95
C ILE A 27 -15.75 -21.05 -1.75
N THR A 28 -16.30 -20.99 -0.54
CA THR A 28 -15.52 -20.79 0.69
C THR A 28 -14.44 -21.88 0.83
N GLN A 29 -14.76 -23.14 0.51
CA GLN A 29 -13.77 -24.21 0.50
C GLN A 29 -12.72 -24.01 -0.61
N LYS A 30 -13.11 -23.50 -1.79
CA LYS A 30 -12.17 -23.15 -2.86
C LYS A 30 -11.23 -22.01 -2.46
N VAL A 31 -11.74 -20.98 -1.77
CA VAL A 31 -10.91 -19.90 -1.20
C VAL A 31 -9.87 -20.50 -0.24
N LYS A 32 -10.30 -21.34 0.70
CA LYS A 32 -9.38 -22.02 1.63
C LYS A 32 -8.36 -22.88 0.90
N ASN A 33 -8.79 -23.65 -0.08
CA ASN A 33 -7.90 -24.47 -0.89
C ASN A 33 -6.91 -23.63 -1.69
N LEU A 34 -7.36 -22.52 -2.28
CA LEU A 34 -6.48 -21.61 -3.04
C LEU A 34 -5.41 -21.01 -2.14
N VAL A 35 -5.78 -20.49 -0.97
CA VAL A 35 -4.82 -19.96 0.01
C VAL A 35 -3.85 -21.06 0.44
N ASN A 36 -4.33 -22.24 0.78
CA ASN A 36 -3.48 -23.37 1.19
C ASN A 36 -2.56 -23.90 0.07
N THR A 37 -2.97 -23.78 -1.20
CA THR A 37 -2.15 -24.22 -2.35
C THR A 37 -1.03 -23.22 -2.63
N VAL A 38 -1.28 -21.94 -2.36
CA VAL A 38 -0.32 -20.84 -2.59
C VAL A 38 0.48 -20.53 -1.32
N GLN A 39 -0.06 -20.80 -0.14
CA GLN A 39 0.69 -20.82 1.11
C GLN A 39 1.58 -22.06 1.10
N PHE A 40 2.78 -21.85 0.68
CA PHE A 40 3.91 -22.75 0.42
C PHE A 40 4.12 -23.89 1.42
N PRO A 41 4.75 -24.99 0.96
CA PRO A 41 5.18 -26.12 1.81
C PRO A 41 6.11 -25.74 2.96
N SER A 42 6.67 -24.52 2.94
CA SER A 42 7.54 -23.98 3.99
C SER A 42 6.80 -23.29 5.16
N ILE A 43 5.48 -23.09 5.09
CA ILE A 43 4.71 -22.48 6.20
C ILE A 43 4.21 -23.52 7.21
N SER A 44 4.35 -24.81 6.93
CA SER A 44 3.91 -25.88 7.83
C SER A 44 4.81 -26.14 9.05
N SER A 45 5.88 -25.38 9.28
CA SER A 45 6.76 -25.64 10.43
C SER A 45 7.38 -24.45 11.16
N SER A 46 7.08 -23.21 10.83
CA SER A 46 7.24 -22.04 11.72
C SER A 46 6.69 -20.81 11.00
N SER A 47 5.74 -20.12 11.63
CA SER A 47 5.23 -18.84 11.13
C SER A 47 6.39 -17.85 11.01
N SER A 48 6.90 -17.61 9.79
CA SER A 48 7.91 -16.58 9.60
C SER A 48 7.38 -15.24 10.08
N THR A 49 8.12 -14.59 10.95
CA THR A 49 7.76 -13.27 11.47
C THR A 49 7.89 -12.21 10.38
N PRO A 50 7.23 -11.04 10.51
CA PRO A 50 7.47 -9.91 9.59
C PRO A 50 8.95 -9.51 9.53
N LEU A 51 9.69 -9.61 10.64
CA LEU A 51 11.13 -9.38 10.68
C LEU A 51 11.90 -10.37 9.81
N GLU A 52 11.58 -11.66 9.88
CA GLU A 52 12.21 -12.66 9.01
C GLU A 52 11.90 -12.41 7.53
N SER A 53 10.69 -11.92 7.20
CA SER A 53 10.36 -11.52 5.83
C SER A 53 11.24 -10.37 5.36
N LEU A 54 11.50 -9.35 6.21
CA LEU A 54 12.43 -8.26 5.92
C LEU A 54 13.86 -8.77 5.68
N GLN A 55 14.34 -9.66 6.52
CA GLN A 55 15.69 -10.23 6.41
C GLN A 55 15.87 -11.06 5.14
N ARG A 56 14.86 -11.84 4.77
CA ARG A 56 14.91 -12.74 3.61
C ARG A 56 14.60 -12.06 2.26
N GLY A 57 14.17 -10.80 2.25
CA GLY A 57 13.75 -10.13 1.01
C GLY A 57 12.35 -10.51 0.54
N THR A 58 11.56 -11.18 1.37
CA THR A 58 10.20 -11.65 1.06
C THR A 58 9.10 -10.78 1.65
N TRP A 59 9.45 -9.61 2.17
CA TRP A 59 8.50 -8.67 2.72
C TRP A 59 7.60 -8.05 1.65
N VAL A 60 6.30 -8.05 1.90
CA VAL A 60 5.30 -7.40 1.04
C VAL A 60 4.45 -6.44 1.85
N LYS A 61 4.42 -5.19 1.42
CA LYS A 61 3.54 -4.16 1.97
C LYS A 61 2.43 -3.82 0.97
N LEU A 62 1.17 -3.84 1.42
CA LEU A 62 0.07 -3.20 0.72
C LEU A 62 0.02 -1.73 1.10
N ILE A 63 0.02 -0.82 0.12
CA ILE A 63 -0.26 0.60 0.33
C ILE A 63 -1.71 0.87 -0.05
N CYS A 64 -2.58 1.07 0.93
CA CYS A 64 -3.96 1.54 0.70
C CYS A 64 -3.96 2.98 0.19
N GLY A 65 -3.05 3.79 0.70
CA GLY A 65 -2.80 5.18 0.29
C GLY A 65 -2.96 6.18 1.42
N ALA A 66 -2.00 7.09 1.55
CA ALA A 66 -1.93 8.08 2.63
C ALA A 66 -3.12 9.06 2.67
N SER A 67 -3.82 9.20 1.54
CA SER A 67 -5.01 10.05 1.37
C SER A 67 -6.28 9.27 1.04
N PHE A 68 -6.26 7.95 1.04
CA PHE A 68 -7.44 7.13 0.75
C PHE A 68 -8.17 6.80 2.06
N GLU A 69 -9.43 7.18 2.16
CA GLU A 69 -10.22 7.15 3.39
C GLU A 69 -11.59 6.46 3.22
N ASP A 70 -11.83 5.80 2.08
CA ASP A 70 -13.02 4.95 1.89
C ASP A 70 -12.87 3.66 2.72
N VAL A 71 -13.48 3.67 3.91
CA VAL A 71 -13.35 2.60 4.90
C VAL A 71 -13.88 1.25 4.40
N VAL A 72 -14.87 1.24 3.52
CA VAL A 72 -15.42 0.00 2.95
C VAL A 72 -14.43 -0.64 1.99
N ASP A 73 -13.89 0.15 1.06
CA ASP A 73 -12.89 -0.33 0.11
C ASP A 73 -11.60 -0.75 0.83
N ILE A 74 -11.16 0.02 1.83
CA ILE A 74 -9.96 -0.28 2.63
C ILE A 74 -10.13 -1.59 3.39
N ARG A 75 -11.28 -1.80 4.06
CA ARG A 75 -11.60 -3.04 4.77
C ARG A 75 -11.55 -4.25 3.82
N ASN A 76 -12.20 -4.14 2.67
CA ASN A 76 -12.24 -5.23 1.69
C ASN A 76 -10.86 -5.50 1.06
N LEU A 77 -10.10 -4.45 0.70
CA LEU A 77 -8.72 -4.59 0.23
C LEU A 77 -7.84 -5.30 1.27
N THR A 78 -7.95 -4.87 2.52
CA THR A 78 -7.21 -5.43 3.65
C THR A 78 -7.51 -6.91 3.83
N LEU A 79 -8.78 -7.32 3.82
CA LEU A 79 -9.17 -8.73 3.93
C LEU A 79 -8.50 -9.56 2.82
N VAL A 80 -8.63 -9.13 1.56
CA VAL A 80 -8.09 -9.86 0.41
C VAL A 80 -6.57 -9.99 0.47
N TYR A 81 -5.85 -8.91 0.79
CA TYR A 81 -4.39 -8.93 0.84
C TYR A 81 -3.85 -9.62 2.10
N THR A 82 -4.58 -9.62 3.22
CA THR A 82 -4.26 -10.45 4.39
C THR A 82 -4.34 -11.93 4.04
N LEU A 83 -5.40 -12.36 3.35
CA LEU A 83 -5.51 -13.74 2.82
C LEU A 83 -4.38 -14.08 1.83
N ALA A 84 -3.93 -13.10 1.05
CA ALA A 84 -2.81 -13.28 0.13
C ALA A 84 -1.43 -13.30 0.82
N GLY A 85 -1.35 -13.01 2.13
CA GLY A 85 -0.14 -13.17 2.94
C GLY A 85 0.80 -11.97 2.93
N VAL A 86 0.30 -10.73 2.81
CA VAL A 86 1.13 -9.53 3.01
C VAL A 86 1.65 -9.43 4.45
N ASP A 87 2.78 -8.77 4.62
CA ASP A 87 3.41 -8.57 5.94
C ASP A 87 2.97 -7.29 6.63
N CYS A 88 2.54 -6.31 5.83
CA CYS A 88 2.17 -4.99 6.31
C CYS A 88 1.07 -4.38 5.45
N ILE A 89 0.20 -3.62 6.10
CA ILE A 89 -0.84 -2.82 5.46
C ILE A 89 -0.65 -1.38 5.89
N ASP A 90 -0.34 -0.55 4.92
CA ASP A 90 -0.12 0.88 5.09
C ASP A 90 -1.37 1.65 4.69
N CYS A 91 -1.82 2.56 5.55
CA CYS A 91 -3.06 3.30 5.39
C CYS A 91 -2.93 4.76 5.85
N ALA A 92 -3.95 5.55 5.60
CA ALA A 92 -4.03 6.92 6.09
C ALA A 92 -4.01 6.97 7.62
N ALA A 93 -3.34 7.97 8.20
CA ALA A 93 -3.32 8.21 9.64
C ALA A 93 -4.67 8.80 10.09
N ASP A 94 -5.69 7.96 10.08
CA ASP A 94 -7.06 8.27 10.49
C ASP A 94 -7.63 7.12 11.32
N ALA A 95 -8.36 7.43 12.39
CA ALA A 95 -8.85 6.44 13.34
C ALA A 95 -9.87 5.48 12.73
N SER A 96 -10.74 5.95 11.84
CA SER A 96 -11.74 5.11 11.16
C SER A 96 -11.10 4.21 10.11
N VAL A 97 -10.08 4.71 9.43
CA VAL A 97 -9.28 3.94 8.46
C VAL A 97 -8.52 2.81 9.17
N VAL A 98 -7.83 3.11 10.29
CA VAL A 98 -7.14 2.09 11.09
C VAL A 98 -8.12 1.03 11.61
N SER A 99 -9.31 1.44 12.06
CA SER A 99 -10.35 0.49 12.48
C SER A 99 -10.79 -0.41 11.31
N ALA A 100 -11.03 0.15 10.13
CA ALA A 100 -11.40 -0.63 8.93
C ALA A 100 -10.30 -1.63 8.51
N VAL A 101 -9.02 -1.24 8.63
CA VAL A 101 -7.88 -2.15 8.39
C VAL A 101 -7.92 -3.32 9.37
N ASN A 102 -8.05 -3.05 10.67
CA ASN A 102 -8.09 -4.11 11.68
C ASN A 102 -9.31 -5.03 11.49
N GLU A 103 -10.49 -4.48 11.16
CA GLU A 103 -11.68 -5.27 10.82
C GLU A 103 -11.45 -6.20 9.62
N GLY A 104 -10.80 -5.70 8.57
CA GLY A 104 -10.47 -6.50 7.40
C GLY A 104 -9.47 -7.62 7.71
N ILE A 105 -8.50 -7.37 8.59
CA ILE A 105 -7.55 -8.39 9.07
C ILE A 105 -8.29 -9.48 9.85
N GLU A 106 -9.14 -9.12 10.81
CA GLU A 106 -9.87 -10.11 11.61
C GLU A 106 -10.85 -10.91 10.73
N ALA A 107 -11.57 -10.27 9.79
CA ALA A 107 -12.42 -10.98 8.84
C ALA A 107 -11.64 -12.01 7.99
N ALA A 108 -10.41 -11.70 7.58
CA ALA A 108 -9.55 -12.66 6.90
C ALA A 108 -9.17 -13.85 7.81
N ARG A 109 -8.91 -13.60 9.09
CA ARG A 109 -8.57 -14.61 10.08
C ARG A 109 -9.76 -15.50 10.45
N ASP A 110 -10.98 -14.98 10.38
CA ASP A 110 -12.21 -15.76 10.54
C ASP A 110 -12.41 -16.73 9.36
N ILE A 111 -12.03 -16.32 8.14
CA ILE A 111 -12.09 -17.22 6.96
C ILE A 111 -11.03 -18.31 7.06
N LEU A 112 -9.81 -17.97 7.50
CA LEU A 112 -8.70 -18.90 7.62
C LEU A 112 -7.99 -18.77 8.96
N CYS A 113 -8.33 -19.65 9.89
CA CYS A 113 -7.71 -19.71 11.21
C CYS A 113 -6.19 -19.93 11.11
N GLY A 114 -5.43 -19.22 11.94
CA GLY A 114 -3.97 -19.35 11.98
C GLY A 114 -3.24 -18.44 10.99
N LEU A 115 -3.93 -17.58 10.24
CA LEU A 115 -3.29 -16.53 9.46
C LEU A 115 -2.47 -15.61 10.37
N ARG A 116 -1.24 -15.32 9.93
CA ARG A 116 -0.39 -14.33 10.57
C ARG A 116 -1.02 -12.94 10.39
N LYS A 117 -1.12 -12.18 11.50
CA LYS A 117 -1.55 -10.79 11.46
C LYS A 117 -0.47 -9.94 10.76
N PRO A 118 -0.78 -9.24 9.66
CA PRO A 118 0.13 -8.24 9.11
C PRO A 118 0.27 -7.07 10.07
N TRP A 119 1.40 -6.36 10.01
CA TRP A 119 1.55 -5.10 10.74
C TRP A 119 0.68 -4.00 10.13
N VAL A 120 0.06 -3.22 10.98
CA VAL A 120 -0.71 -2.02 10.58
C VAL A 120 0.21 -0.82 10.64
N MET A 121 0.40 -0.17 9.49
CA MET A 121 1.23 1.02 9.34
C MET A 121 0.35 2.21 8.99
N ILE A 122 0.65 3.36 9.58
CA ILE A 122 0.01 4.64 9.22
C ILE A 122 1.02 5.56 8.54
N SER A 123 0.55 6.31 7.53
CA SER A 123 1.37 7.26 6.77
C SER A 123 1.12 8.69 7.20
N VAL A 124 2.22 9.42 7.42
CA VAL A 124 2.26 10.87 7.70
C VAL A 124 3.30 11.56 6.83
N ASN A 125 3.31 12.88 6.82
CA ASN A 125 4.25 13.68 6.05
C ASN A 125 4.84 14.80 6.90
N ASP A 126 6.11 15.11 6.68
CA ASP A 126 6.82 16.20 7.34
C ASP A 126 6.54 17.57 6.69
N ASP A 127 6.20 17.59 5.41
CA ASP A 127 5.88 18.78 4.61
C ASP A 127 4.92 18.40 3.48
N LYS A 128 4.65 19.34 2.58
CA LYS A 128 3.80 19.11 1.41
C LYS A 128 4.34 17.98 0.54
N ASP A 129 3.53 16.96 0.35
CA ASP A 129 3.85 15.77 -0.43
C ASP A 129 2.67 15.38 -1.33
N LEU A 130 2.98 14.84 -2.52
CA LEU A 130 1.97 14.48 -3.51
C LEU A 130 1.06 13.33 -3.06
N HIS A 131 1.50 12.51 -2.10
CA HIS A 131 0.69 11.44 -1.51
C HIS A 131 -0.39 11.99 -0.56
N PHE A 132 -0.21 13.23 -0.07
CA PHE A 132 -1.12 13.92 0.84
C PHE A 132 -1.82 15.07 0.12
N ARG A 133 -2.52 14.75 -0.97
CA ARG A 133 -3.32 15.71 -1.72
C ARG A 133 -4.67 15.14 -2.11
N LYS A 134 -5.64 16.03 -2.31
CA LYS A 134 -6.96 15.74 -2.85
C LYS A 134 -7.19 16.60 -4.08
N ALA A 135 -7.91 16.07 -5.05
CA ALA A 135 -8.43 16.90 -6.13
C ALA A 135 -9.58 17.75 -5.61
N GLN A 136 -9.70 18.98 -6.11
CA GLN A 136 -10.78 19.91 -5.76
C GLN A 136 -11.22 20.67 -6.99
N PHE A 137 -12.52 20.80 -7.17
CA PHE A 137 -13.15 21.71 -8.14
C PHE A 137 -14.61 21.94 -7.77
N ASP A 138 -15.18 23.03 -8.27
CA ASP A 138 -16.61 23.28 -8.17
C ASP A 138 -17.30 22.72 -9.42
N PRO A 139 -18.26 21.78 -9.29
CA PRO A 139 -19.01 21.25 -10.42
C PRO A 139 -19.82 22.32 -11.19
N GLU A 140 -20.19 23.42 -10.54
CA GLU A 140 -20.92 24.52 -11.17
C GLU A 140 -20.05 25.29 -12.19
N ASP A 141 -18.72 25.29 -11.98
CA ASP A 141 -17.77 25.89 -12.89
C ASP A 141 -17.56 25.08 -14.18
N CYS A 142 -18.10 23.86 -14.25
CA CYS A 142 -17.95 22.99 -15.41
C CYS A 142 -18.97 23.38 -16.49
N PRO A 143 -18.54 23.66 -17.74
CA PRO A 143 -19.46 23.89 -18.84
C PRO A 143 -20.41 22.71 -19.06
N ALA A 144 -21.67 23.00 -19.42
CA ALA A 144 -22.69 21.98 -19.62
C ALA A 144 -22.33 20.95 -20.71
N GLU A 145 -21.61 21.40 -21.74
CA GLU A 145 -21.13 20.59 -22.87
C GLU A 145 -19.84 19.79 -22.56
N CYS A 146 -19.27 19.93 -21.37
CA CYS A 146 -18.06 19.19 -21.01
C CYS A 146 -18.28 17.68 -21.06
N SER A 147 -17.43 16.97 -21.80
CA SER A 147 -17.45 15.50 -21.90
C SER A 147 -17.01 14.76 -20.62
N ARG A 148 -16.58 15.50 -19.58
CA ARG A 148 -16.17 14.99 -18.25
C ARG A 148 -15.09 13.91 -18.30
N PRO A 149 -13.98 14.14 -18.98
CA PRO A 149 -12.91 13.15 -19.08
C PRO A 149 -12.28 12.82 -17.72
N CYS A 150 -12.39 13.74 -16.75
CA CYS A 150 -11.92 13.56 -15.38
C CYS A 150 -12.64 12.41 -14.64
N GLU A 151 -13.95 12.23 -14.88
CA GLU A 151 -14.73 11.13 -14.32
C GLU A 151 -14.25 9.77 -14.88
N ASN A 152 -14.02 9.71 -16.20
CA ASN A 152 -13.58 8.47 -16.88
C ASN A 152 -12.14 8.07 -16.51
N VAL A 153 -11.24 9.04 -16.26
CA VAL A 153 -9.83 8.77 -15.96
C VAL A 153 -9.60 8.43 -14.49
N CYS A 154 -10.57 8.70 -13.62
CA CYS A 154 -10.41 8.51 -12.18
C CYS A 154 -10.38 7.02 -11.80
N PRO A 155 -9.24 6.47 -11.33
CA PRO A 155 -9.13 5.05 -11.03
C PRO A 155 -9.85 4.66 -9.73
N ALA A 156 -10.21 5.64 -8.89
CA ALA A 156 -10.93 5.45 -7.64
C ALA A 156 -12.42 5.78 -7.74
N ASN A 157 -12.92 6.15 -8.94
CA ASN A 157 -14.28 6.67 -9.11
C ASN A 157 -14.62 7.78 -8.09
N ALA A 158 -13.64 8.62 -7.79
CA ALA A 158 -13.76 9.71 -6.83
C ALA A 158 -14.37 10.98 -7.45
N ILE A 159 -14.64 11.00 -8.74
CA ILE A 159 -15.28 12.13 -9.42
C ILE A 159 -16.63 11.66 -9.92
N SER A 160 -17.68 12.37 -9.53
CA SER A 160 -19.06 12.05 -9.92
C SER A 160 -19.87 13.32 -10.11
N PHE A 161 -20.64 13.36 -11.19
CA PHE A 161 -21.58 14.44 -11.46
C PHE A 161 -23.01 13.87 -11.37
N GLN A 162 -23.72 14.21 -10.32
CA GLN A 162 -25.12 13.83 -10.20
C GLN A 162 -25.97 14.69 -11.16
N ARG A 163 -26.64 14.05 -12.10
CA ARG A 163 -27.67 14.71 -12.89
C ARG A 163 -28.90 14.90 -11.99
N LYS A 164 -29.25 16.15 -11.67
CA LYS A 164 -30.57 16.44 -11.09
C LYS A 164 -31.64 16.04 -12.12
N SER A 165 -32.62 15.25 -11.72
CA SER A 165 -33.82 15.06 -12.56
C SER A 165 -34.56 16.40 -12.71
N ALA A 166 -35.30 16.58 -13.82
CA ALA A 166 -36.05 17.81 -14.06
C ALA A 166 -36.99 18.17 -12.89
N LEU A 167 -37.52 17.19 -12.17
CA LEU A 167 -38.32 17.38 -10.96
C LEU A 167 -37.52 17.85 -9.74
N GLN A 168 -36.28 17.38 -9.59
CA GLN A 168 -35.40 17.84 -8.48
C GLN A 168 -34.90 19.27 -8.67
N ILE A 169 -34.79 19.75 -9.91
CA ILE A 169 -34.41 21.12 -10.21
C ILE A 169 -35.52 22.11 -9.76
N LEU A 170 -36.77 21.68 -9.77
CA LEU A 170 -37.91 22.53 -9.41
C LEU A 170 -38.14 22.70 -7.90
N TYR A 171 -37.63 21.76 -7.10
CA TYR A 171 -37.91 21.72 -5.65
C TYR A 171 -36.66 21.80 -4.74
N ASP A 172 -35.47 21.72 -5.29
CA ASP A 172 -34.22 21.66 -4.51
C ASP A 172 -33.26 22.76 -4.96
N ASN A 173 -33.28 23.90 -4.21
CA ASN A 173 -32.31 25.01 -4.35
C ASN A 173 -30.97 24.69 -3.67
N SER A 174 -30.72 23.45 -3.24
CA SER A 174 -29.42 23.06 -2.70
C SER A 174 -28.36 23.04 -3.82
N ALA A 175 -27.12 23.34 -3.45
CA ALA A 175 -25.95 23.34 -4.33
C ALA A 175 -25.85 22.03 -5.14
N PRO A 176 -25.31 22.04 -6.37
CA PRO A 176 -25.20 20.85 -7.19
C PRO A 176 -24.44 19.77 -6.43
N ARG A 177 -25.08 18.63 -6.27
CA ARG A 177 -24.48 17.46 -5.63
C ARG A 177 -23.60 16.77 -6.65
N GLY A 178 -22.30 16.89 -6.48
CA GLY A 178 -21.32 16.29 -7.38
C GLY A 178 -19.93 16.81 -7.07
N GLY A 179 -18.97 16.44 -7.90
CA GLY A 179 -17.59 16.85 -7.73
C GLY A 179 -16.70 15.74 -7.23
N VAL A 180 -15.80 16.04 -6.31
CA VAL A 180 -14.85 15.06 -5.75
C VAL A 180 -15.44 14.42 -4.50
N ILE A 181 -15.52 13.07 -4.52
CA ILE A 181 -15.78 12.28 -3.32
C ILE A 181 -14.45 12.18 -2.59
N THR A 182 -14.29 12.99 -1.56
CA THR A 182 -13.02 13.26 -0.89
C THR A 182 -12.39 11.99 -0.30
N GLU A 183 -13.20 11.12 0.28
CA GLU A 183 -12.76 9.87 0.92
C GLU A 183 -12.15 8.90 -0.10
N ARG A 184 -12.65 8.90 -1.34
CA ARG A 184 -12.16 8.06 -2.43
C ARG A 184 -10.94 8.63 -3.14
N CYS A 185 -10.77 9.94 -3.09
CA CYS A 185 -9.65 10.59 -3.77
C CYS A 185 -8.34 10.30 -3.02
N TYR A 186 -7.42 9.55 -3.65
CA TYR A 186 -6.08 9.31 -3.14
C TYR A 186 -4.99 10.14 -3.84
N GLY A 187 -5.36 11.25 -4.47
CA GLY A 187 -4.41 12.24 -4.95
C GLY A 187 -3.54 11.84 -6.15
N CYS A 188 -3.94 10.86 -6.98
CA CYS A 188 -3.12 10.42 -8.12
C CYS A 188 -2.85 11.50 -9.18
N GLY A 189 -3.62 12.58 -9.22
CA GLY A 189 -3.45 13.72 -10.10
C GLY A 189 -3.86 13.51 -11.57
N ARG A 190 -4.41 12.35 -11.94
CA ARG A 190 -4.78 12.06 -13.35
C ARG A 190 -5.84 12.99 -13.92
N CYS A 191 -6.72 13.51 -13.07
CA CYS A 191 -7.80 14.41 -13.46
C CYS A 191 -7.29 15.82 -13.81
N LEU A 192 -6.13 16.24 -13.30
CA LEU A 192 -5.58 17.59 -13.51
C LEU A 192 -5.31 17.87 -14.99
N PRO A 193 -4.40 17.13 -15.68
CA PRO A 193 -4.02 17.43 -17.05
C PRO A 193 -5.10 17.08 -18.07
N ILE A 194 -6.12 16.32 -17.69
CA ILE A 194 -7.18 15.90 -18.63
C ILE A 194 -8.36 16.87 -18.67
N CYS A 195 -8.46 17.80 -17.70
CA CYS A 195 -9.52 18.78 -17.67
C CYS A 195 -9.31 19.81 -18.79
N PRO A 196 -10.20 19.86 -19.81
CA PRO A 196 -10.00 20.78 -20.96
C PRO A 196 -10.24 22.25 -20.60
N TYR A 197 -10.77 22.52 -19.41
CA TYR A 197 -11.10 23.86 -18.96
C TYR A 197 -10.26 24.31 -17.74
N ASP A 198 -9.28 23.48 -17.34
CA ASP A 198 -8.36 23.74 -16.21
C ASP A 198 -9.11 24.13 -14.89
N LYS A 199 -10.24 23.44 -14.63
CA LYS A 199 -11.06 23.70 -13.44
C LYS A 199 -10.66 22.88 -12.22
N ILE A 200 -9.85 21.83 -12.40
CA ILE A 200 -9.45 20.93 -11.32
C ILE A 200 -8.09 21.33 -10.80
N ARG A 201 -8.01 21.53 -9.50
CA ARG A 201 -6.76 21.79 -8.77
C ARG A 201 -6.52 20.69 -7.73
N ASP A 202 -5.30 20.58 -7.25
CA ASP A 202 -4.96 19.75 -6.09
C ASP A 202 -4.73 20.63 -4.85
N VAL A 203 -5.11 20.09 -3.72
CA VAL A 203 -4.88 20.68 -2.40
C VAL A 203 -4.07 19.68 -1.59
N THR A 204 -2.85 20.08 -1.20
CA THR A 204 -1.98 19.32 -0.32
C THR A 204 -2.24 19.69 1.14
N TYR A 205 -2.04 18.72 2.04
CA TYR A 205 -2.16 18.91 3.48
C TYR A 205 -1.04 18.19 4.23
N VAL A 206 -0.82 18.56 5.47
CA VAL A 206 0.12 17.90 6.38
C VAL A 206 -0.70 17.28 7.50
N ARG A 207 -0.39 16.04 7.86
CA ARG A 207 -1.06 15.34 8.98
C ARG A 207 -0.61 15.95 10.31
N ASP A 208 -1.57 16.15 11.20
CA ASP A 208 -1.31 16.68 12.52
C ASP A 208 -0.53 15.68 13.39
N ALA A 209 0.62 16.11 13.89
CA ALA A 209 1.53 15.25 14.66
C ALA A 209 0.92 14.82 16.01
N PHE A 210 0.17 15.69 16.67
CA PHE A 210 -0.47 15.36 17.95
C PHE A 210 -1.56 14.30 17.80
N THR A 211 -2.41 14.46 16.79
CA THR A 211 -3.43 13.46 16.43
C THR A 211 -2.78 12.13 16.05
N THR A 212 -1.68 12.18 15.31
CA THR A 212 -0.90 10.99 14.93
C THR A 212 -0.31 10.27 16.15
N ALA A 213 0.31 11.02 17.07
CA ALA A 213 0.86 10.45 18.32
C ALA A 213 -0.22 9.75 19.16
N ASN A 214 -1.42 10.35 19.24
CA ASN A 214 -2.55 9.72 19.94
C ASN A 214 -3.04 8.44 19.23
N LEU A 215 -2.99 8.40 17.90
CA LEU A 215 -3.38 7.24 17.12
C LEU A 215 -2.39 6.08 17.34
N ILE A 216 -1.08 6.36 17.36
CA ILE A 216 -0.03 5.36 17.66
C ILE A 216 -0.25 4.72 19.03
N LYS A 217 -0.67 5.49 20.03
CA LYS A 217 -0.91 4.99 21.40
C LYS A 217 -2.09 4.00 21.54
N ARG A 218 -2.87 3.78 20.47
CA ARG A 218 -4.04 2.88 20.51
C ARG A 218 -3.72 1.39 20.58
N ASN A 219 -2.46 0.97 20.45
CA ASN A 219 -2.02 -0.44 20.43
C ASN A 219 -2.55 -1.28 19.24
N ASP A 220 -3.21 -0.67 18.27
CA ASP A 220 -3.68 -1.29 17.03
C ASP A 220 -2.92 -0.77 15.79
N VAL A 221 -1.86 0.01 16.01
CA VAL A 221 -0.90 0.49 15.03
C VAL A 221 0.48 -0.09 15.39
N ASP A 222 1.11 -0.77 14.46
CA ASP A 222 2.41 -1.42 14.64
C ASP A 222 3.57 -0.62 14.08
N ALA A 223 3.30 0.28 13.11
CA ALA A 223 4.35 0.98 12.37
C ALA A 223 3.88 2.37 11.90
N ILE A 224 4.85 3.23 11.62
CA ILE A 224 4.63 4.52 10.98
C ILE A 224 5.49 4.64 9.72
N GLU A 225 4.96 5.29 8.69
CA GLU A 225 5.72 5.76 7.54
C GLU A 225 5.72 7.28 7.50
N ILE A 226 6.92 7.87 7.49
CA ILE A 226 7.10 9.31 7.36
C ILE A 226 7.51 9.61 5.92
N HIS A 227 6.62 10.26 5.18
CA HIS A 227 6.92 10.79 3.87
C HIS A 227 7.68 12.09 3.99
N THR A 228 8.80 12.19 3.28
CA THR A 228 9.63 13.39 3.26
C THR A 228 10.06 13.74 1.85
N SER A 229 10.24 15.02 1.59
CA SER A 229 10.84 15.49 0.34
C SER A 229 12.36 15.20 0.26
N GLY A 230 12.98 14.82 1.38
CA GLY A 230 14.42 14.62 1.51
C GLY A 230 15.25 15.91 1.44
N ARG A 231 14.61 17.07 1.33
CA ARG A 231 15.28 18.38 1.14
C ARG A 231 15.39 19.21 2.41
N GLN A 232 14.45 19.05 3.31
CA GLN A 232 14.30 19.90 4.50
C GLN A 232 14.30 19.05 5.78
N SER A 233 15.47 18.92 6.40
CA SER A 233 15.62 18.14 7.64
C SER A 233 14.94 18.75 8.85
N LYS A 234 14.68 20.07 8.85
CA LYS A 234 14.05 20.77 9.96
C LYS A 234 12.61 20.33 10.19
N GLN A 235 11.80 20.24 9.12
CA GLN A 235 10.40 19.77 9.21
C GLN A 235 10.32 18.32 9.68
N PHE A 236 11.25 17.49 9.20
CA PHE A 236 11.38 16.10 9.65
C PHE A 236 11.69 16.04 11.15
N GLU A 237 12.63 16.87 11.64
CA GLU A 237 12.98 16.96 13.06
C GLU A 237 11.80 17.45 13.91
N GLU A 238 11.10 18.49 13.45
CA GLU A 238 9.91 19.03 14.13
C GLU A 238 8.81 17.95 14.26
N LEU A 239 8.54 17.19 13.18
CA LEU A 239 7.59 16.08 13.22
C LEU A 239 8.06 14.97 14.18
N TRP A 240 9.34 14.55 14.09
CA TRP A 240 9.91 13.49 14.93
C TRP A 240 9.82 13.84 16.41
N LEU A 241 10.18 15.07 16.78
CA LEU A 241 10.07 15.56 18.15
C LEU A 241 8.62 15.66 18.63
N ALA A 242 7.68 16.05 17.74
CA ALA A 242 6.28 16.15 18.08
C ALA A 242 5.60 14.78 18.27
N LEU A 243 6.09 13.72 17.61
CA LEU A 243 5.64 12.33 17.87
C LEU A 243 6.11 11.86 19.26
N GLY A 244 7.25 12.35 19.74
CA GLY A 244 7.76 12.12 21.10
C GLY A 244 7.80 10.63 21.48
N ASP A 245 7.46 10.31 22.72
CA ASP A 245 7.50 8.95 23.28
C ASP A 245 6.52 7.97 22.61
N SER A 246 5.60 8.45 21.76
CA SER A 246 4.65 7.55 21.09
C SER A 246 5.34 6.57 20.14
N VAL A 247 6.51 6.92 19.61
CA VAL A 247 7.29 6.06 18.70
C VAL A 247 7.91 4.84 19.39
N GLU A 248 8.04 4.84 20.70
CA GLU A 248 8.58 3.71 21.48
C GLU A 248 7.71 2.46 21.41
N ASN A 249 6.42 2.63 21.14
CA ASN A 249 5.47 1.52 21.00
C ASN A 249 5.48 0.88 19.60
N LEU A 250 6.22 1.45 18.65
CA LEU A 250 6.25 0.99 17.27
C LEU A 250 7.24 -0.16 17.09
N LYS A 251 6.90 -1.10 16.20
CA LYS A 251 7.77 -2.19 15.75
C LYS A 251 8.67 -1.75 14.60
N LEU A 252 8.19 -0.79 13.79
CA LEU A 252 8.86 -0.33 12.57
C LEU A 252 8.61 1.15 12.33
N VAL A 253 9.68 1.88 12.05
CA VAL A 253 9.64 3.24 11.51
C VAL A 253 10.16 3.18 10.08
N ALA A 254 9.31 3.54 9.13
CA ALA A 254 9.66 3.68 7.72
C ALA A 254 9.83 5.16 7.37
N VAL A 255 10.84 5.47 6.57
CA VAL A 255 11.00 6.79 5.95
C VAL A 255 10.90 6.62 4.44
N SER A 256 9.87 7.22 3.86
CA SER A 256 9.63 7.23 2.41
C SER A 256 10.29 8.45 1.81
N LEU A 257 11.25 8.22 0.91
CA LEU A 257 12.02 9.29 0.27
C LEU A 257 12.10 9.11 -1.24
N PRO A 258 12.00 10.23 -1.98
CA PRO A 258 12.21 10.23 -3.43
C PRO A 258 13.71 10.14 -3.76
N ASN A 259 14.00 9.80 -5.00
CA ASN A 259 15.35 9.93 -5.53
C ASN A 259 15.68 11.43 -5.75
N VAL A 260 16.52 11.99 -4.89
CA VAL A 260 17.00 13.38 -5.00
C VAL A 260 18.45 13.45 -5.54
N GLY A 261 18.88 12.43 -6.27
CA GLY A 261 20.21 12.33 -6.86
C GLY A 261 21.32 12.16 -5.82
N ASP A 262 22.44 12.83 -6.01
CA ASP A 262 23.64 12.70 -5.16
C ASP A 262 23.44 13.08 -3.72
N SER A 263 22.42 13.89 -3.41
CA SER A 263 22.09 14.26 -2.03
C SER A 263 21.27 13.23 -1.26
N THR A 264 20.82 12.16 -1.90
CA THR A 264 19.93 11.15 -1.26
C THR A 264 20.55 10.55 0.00
N ILE A 265 21.78 10.07 -0.09
CA ILE A 265 22.48 9.44 1.05
C ILE A 265 22.76 10.47 2.17
N SER A 266 23.15 11.69 1.82
CA SER A 266 23.31 12.77 2.79
C SER A 266 22.01 13.07 3.52
N SER A 267 20.87 13.10 2.81
CA SER A 267 19.55 13.29 3.41
C SER A 267 19.17 12.12 4.33
N MET A 268 19.41 10.87 3.90
CA MET A 268 19.19 9.67 4.73
C MET A 268 20.00 9.74 6.04
N ASN A 269 21.30 10.09 5.95
CA ASN A 269 22.17 10.20 7.13
C ASN A 269 21.69 11.29 8.09
N LYS A 270 21.23 12.44 7.60
CA LYS A 270 20.65 13.50 8.43
C LYS A 270 19.41 13.03 9.16
N MET A 271 18.45 12.44 8.44
CA MET A 271 17.22 11.91 9.05
C MET A 271 17.51 10.81 10.07
N PHE A 272 18.42 9.90 9.73
CA PHE A 272 18.83 8.85 10.65
C PHE A 272 19.48 9.42 11.93
N SER A 273 20.31 10.48 11.83
CA SER A 273 20.90 11.12 13.00
C SER A 273 19.87 11.79 13.91
N ILE A 274 18.76 12.30 13.34
CA ILE A 274 17.63 12.85 14.09
C ILE A 274 16.87 11.73 14.83
N MET A 275 16.61 10.62 14.15
CA MET A 275 15.83 9.52 14.74
C MET A 275 16.62 8.71 15.77
N LYS A 276 17.91 8.46 15.50
CA LYS A 276 18.76 7.50 16.23
C LYS A 276 18.71 7.60 17.77
N PRO A 277 18.66 8.79 18.39
CA PRO A 277 18.64 8.88 19.85
C PRO A 277 17.44 8.19 20.51
N ASN A 278 16.29 8.19 19.84
CA ASN A 278 15.02 7.68 20.39
C ASN A 278 14.43 6.54 19.55
N LEU A 279 15.14 6.05 18.54
CA LEU A 279 14.67 4.98 17.66
C LEU A 279 14.92 3.61 18.30
N GLN A 280 13.89 3.01 18.87
CA GLN A 280 13.92 1.64 19.40
C GLN A 280 13.36 0.62 18.38
N ALA A 281 12.55 1.09 17.44
CA ALA A 281 11.93 0.28 16.38
C ALA A 281 12.92 -0.09 15.27
N LEU A 282 12.55 -1.08 14.47
CA LEU A 282 13.25 -1.38 13.21
C LEU A 282 13.19 -0.16 12.29
N ASN A 283 14.28 0.12 11.57
CA ASN A 283 14.33 1.19 10.58
C ASN A 283 14.17 0.64 9.15
N LEU A 284 13.31 1.25 8.37
CA LEU A 284 13.06 0.90 6.96
C LEU A 284 13.15 2.16 6.08
N TRP A 285 13.93 2.09 5.02
CA TRP A 285 13.97 3.09 3.97
C TRP A 285 13.08 2.66 2.82
N GLN A 286 11.95 3.33 2.64
CA GLN A 286 11.11 3.14 1.47
C GLN A 286 11.61 4.00 0.31
N LEU A 287 11.97 3.34 -0.76
CA LEU A 287 12.58 3.95 -1.94
C LEU A 287 11.47 4.28 -2.95
N ASP A 288 10.99 5.51 -2.92
CA ASP A 288 10.04 6.03 -3.90
C ASP A 288 10.78 6.48 -5.15
N GLY A 289 11.21 5.51 -5.94
CA GLY A 289 12.01 5.76 -7.14
C GLY A 289 11.27 6.52 -8.23
N ARG A 290 9.97 6.75 -8.08
CA ARG A 290 9.15 7.45 -9.04
C ARG A 290 8.10 8.32 -8.37
N PRO A 291 7.94 9.60 -8.78
CA PRO A 291 6.87 10.45 -8.29
C PRO A 291 5.49 9.85 -8.57
N MET A 292 4.52 10.14 -7.71
CA MET A 292 3.14 9.71 -7.89
C MET A 292 2.55 10.31 -9.18
N SER A 293 2.40 9.48 -10.20
CA SER A 293 1.85 9.85 -11.52
C SER A 293 0.60 9.07 -11.89
N GLY A 294 0.21 8.08 -11.07
CA GLY A 294 -0.86 7.14 -11.38
C GLY A 294 -0.53 6.18 -12.55
N ASP A 295 0.66 6.26 -13.16
CA ASP A 295 1.11 5.29 -14.14
C ASP A 295 1.51 3.98 -13.44
N ILE A 296 0.91 2.89 -13.88
CA ILE A 296 1.11 1.53 -13.38
C ILE A 296 1.44 0.55 -14.51
N GLY A 297 1.83 1.08 -15.67
CA GLY A 297 2.22 0.30 -16.82
C GLY A 297 3.51 -0.52 -16.57
N ARG A 298 3.83 -1.42 -17.50
CA ARG A 298 5.00 -2.31 -17.37
C ARG A 298 6.31 -1.57 -17.11
N GLY A 299 6.49 -0.40 -17.73
CA GLY A 299 7.70 0.41 -17.61
C GLY A 299 7.81 1.21 -16.30
N ALA A 300 6.72 1.36 -15.54
CA ALA A 300 6.66 2.21 -14.35
C ALA A 300 7.66 1.79 -13.25
N THR A 301 8.06 0.52 -13.21
CA THR A 301 8.97 -0.03 -12.19
C THR A 301 10.46 0.23 -12.47
N LYS A 302 10.83 0.70 -13.68
CA LYS A 302 12.24 0.84 -14.07
C LYS A 302 13.01 1.84 -13.22
N GLU A 303 12.42 3.01 -12.98
CA GLU A 303 13.05 4.08 -12.18
C GLU A 303 13.26 3.63 -10.73
N SER A 304 12.27 2.93 -10.16
CA SER A 304 12.36 2.40 -8.80
C SER A 304 13.43 1.32 -8.67
N ILE A 305 13.58 0.44 -9.66
CA ILE A 305 14.64 -0.58 -9.67
C ILE A 305 16.01 0.08 -9.79
N ALA A 306 16.16 1.09 -10.65
CA ALA A 306 17.42 1.83 -10.80
C ALA A 306 17.82 2.51 -9.48
N PHE A 307 16.87 3.14 -8.80
CA PHE A 307 17.09 3.78 -7.50
C PHE A 307 17.48 2.76 -6.42
N ALA A 308 16.77 1.62 -6.36
CA ALA A 308 17.11 0.53 -5.46
C ALA A 308 18.52 -0.03 -5.72
N THR A 309 18.91 -0.19 -6.98
CA THR A 309 20.24 -0.68 -7.37
C THR A 309 21.34 0.30 -6.91
N GLN A 310 21.09 1.60 -7.04
CA GLN A 310 22.03 2.63 -6.57
C GLN A 310 22.23 2.54 -5.05
N LEU A 311 21.13 2.51 -4.27
CA LEU A 311 21.22 2.53 -2.81
C LEU A 311 21.67 1.19 -2.21
N ALA A 312 21.33 0.06 -2.83
CA ALA A 312 21.79 -1.24 -2.39
C ALA A 312 23.33 -1.39 -2.45
N LYS A 313 23.98 -0.67 -3.40
CA LYS A 313 25.44 -0.67 -3.59
C LYS A 313 26.16 0.40 -2.76
N ALA A 314 25.44 1.35 -2.19
CA ALA A 314 26.05 2.45 -1.43
C ALA A 314 26.54 1.96 -0.06
N LYS A 315 27.84 2.21 0.23
CA LYS A 315 28.50 1.78 1.48
C LYS A 315 28.29 2.78 2.63
N ASP A 316 28.02 4.05 2.31
CA ASP A 316 27.92 5.19 3.22
C ASP A 316 26.47 5.53 3.61
N ARG A 317 25.49 4.70 3.21
CA ARG A 317 24.11 4.86 3.64
C ARG A 317 23.94 4.46 5.11
N PRO A 318 22.99 5.10 5.84
CA PRO A 318 22.70 4.71 7.20
C PRO A 318 22.08 3.31 7.28
N SER A 319 22.13 2.69 8.47
CA SER A 319 21.52 1.39 8.73
C SER A 319 20.01 1.40 8.46
N GLY A 320 19.46 0.24 8.22
CA GLY A 320 18.04 0.03 7.95
C GLY A 320 17.77 -0.86 6.73
N PHE A 321 16.61 -1.47 6.71
CA PHE A 321 16.12 -2.26 5.61
C PHE A 321 15.79 -1.39 4.40
N LEU A 322 15.89 -1.93 3.19
CA LEU A 322 15.50 -1.24 1.96
C LEU A 322 14.25 -1.88 1.37
N GLN A 323 13.22 -1.09 1.13
CA GLN A 323 11.98 -1.51 0.48
C GLN A 323 11.72 -0.70 -0.78
N LEU A 324 11.38 -1.39 -1.86
CA LEU A 324 11.03 -0.76 -3.12
C LEU A 324 9.59 -0.25 -3.12
N ALA A 325 9.39 0.99 -3.57
CA ALA A 325 8.07 1.58 -3.81
C ALA A 325 8.09 2.47 -5.06
N GLY A 326 6.96 3.10 -5.39
CA GLY A 326 6.85 4.01 -6.53
C GLY A 326 6.85 3.28 -7.88
N GLY A 327 5.68 3.10 -8.50
CA GLY A 327 5.53 2.45 -9.82
C GLY A 327 5.66 0.92 -9.80
N THR A 328 5.65 0.28 -8.63
CA THR A 328 5.73 -1.18 -8.49
C THR A 328 4.50 -1.88 -9.08
N ASN A 329 4.71 -3.02 -9.75
CA ASN A 329 3.70 -3.81 -10.44
C ASN A 329 4.13 -5.28 -10.57
N ALA A 330 3.40 -6.08 -11.35
CA ALA A 330 3.71 -7.50 -11.56
C ALA A 330 5.08 -7.80 -12.18
N TYR A 331 5.74 -6.81 -12.79
CA TYR A 331 7.06 -6.97 -13.43
C TYR A 331 8.23 -6.56 -12.54
N THR A 332 7.94 -6.04 -11.34
CA THR A 332 8.98 -5.53 -10.42
C THR A 332 9.93 -6.65 -9.99
N ILE A 333 9.42 -7.83 -9.65
CA ILE A 333 10.25 -8.96 -9.20
C ILE A 333 11.20 -9.43 -10.27
N GLU A 334 10.72 -9.56 -11.50
CA GLU A 334 11.57 -9.97 -12.63
C GLU A 334 12.73 -8.99 -12.82
N GLY A 335 12.43 -7.69 -12.71
CA GLY A 335 13.44 -6.64 -12.79
C GLY A 335 14.46 -6.72 -11.65
N LEU A 336 14.03 -6.89 -10.40
CA LEU A 336 14.92 -7.03 -9.25
C LEU A 336 15.79 -8.29 -9.31
N LYS A 337 15.24 -9.42 -9.80
CA LYS A 337 16.00 -10.67 -10.02
C LYS A 337 17.11 -10.47 -11.07
N LYS A 338 16.81 -9.75 -12.13
CA LYS A 338 17.79 -9.40 -13.17
C LYS A 338 18.96 -8.60 -12.63
N GLU A 339 18.72 -7.69 -11.69
CA GLU A 339 19.75 -6.86 -11.05
C GLU A 339 20.44 -7.57 -9.88
N GLY A 340 20.05 -8.81 -9.53
CA GLY A 340 20.65 -9.57 -8.43
C GLY A 340 20.35 -9.01 -7.03
N LEU A 341 19.28 -8.24 -6.87
CA LEU A 341 19.00 -7.49 -5.65
C LEU A 341 18.39 -8.32 -4.51
N PHE A 342 18.08 -9.59 -4.75
CA PHE A 342 17.67 -10.55 -3.71
C PHE A 342 18.83 -11.38 -3.15
N GLN A 343 20.06 -11.07 -3.54
CA GLN A 343 21.23 -11.71 -2.94
C GLN A 343 21.35 -11.32 -1.48
N THR A 344 21.66 -12.29 -0.63
CA THR A 344 21.93 -12.04 0.78
C THR A 344 23.38 -11.61 0.96
N THR A 345 23.59 -10.55 1.72
CA THR A 345 24.92 -10.10 2.14
C THR A 345 25.03 -10.19 3.67
N ILE A 346 26.22 -10.50 4.16
CA ILE A 346 26.49 -10.39 5.60
C ILE A 346 26.56 -8.90 5.90
N THR A 347 25.54 -8.36 6.57
CA THR A 347 25.50 -6.95 6.97
C THR A 347 25.54 -6.82 8.47
N GLU A 348 26.43 -5.96 8.95
CA GLU A 348 26.56 -5.56 10.36
C GLU A 348 25.41 -4.60 10.75
N TYR A 349 24.16 -5.10 10.78
CA TYR A 349 22.98 -4.24 10.96
C TYR A 349 22.36 -4.24 12.35
N LEU A 350 22.94 -4.94 13.32
CA LEU A 350 22.38 -5.00 14.67
C LEU A 350 23.49 -4.80 15.72
N ASP A 351 23.99 -3.59 15.85
CA ASP A 351 24.69 -3.16 17.06
C ASP A 351 23.69 -2.51 18.02
N HIS A 352 22.89 -3.34 18.70
CA HIS A 352 22.37 -3.01 20.03
C HIS A 352 22.50 -4.27 20.89
N GLU A 353 23.43 -4.14 21.87
CA GLU A 353 23.78 -5.01 22.97
C GLU A 353 24.94 -5.99 22.73
N GLU A 354 26.03 -5.65 23.43
CA GLU A 354 27.07 -6.57 23.82
C GLU A 354 26.49 -7.79 24.56
N SER A 355 26.30 -8.88 23.87
CA SER A 355 26.29 -10.18 24.52
C SER A 355 27.15 -11.14 23.75
N SER A 356 28.33 -11.39 24.34
CA SER A 356 29.23 -12.46 24.01
C SER A 356 28.50 -13.78 23.88
N ASN A 357 28.42 -14.34 22.68
CA ASN A 357 28.66 -15.74 22.35
C ASN A 357 28.15 -16.05 20.92
N THR A 358 29.11 -16.27 20.02
CA THR A 358 29.06 -17.11 18.83
C THR A 358 27.68 -17.39 18.21
N THR A 359 27.21 -16.53 17.34
CA THR A 359 26.33 -16.90 16.23
C THR A 359 26.58 -15.97 15.07
N SER A 360 26.72 -16.56 13.87
CA SER A 360 26.92 -15.90 12.58
C SER A 360 25.96 -14.73 12.39
N ASN A 361 26.48 -13.53 12.07
CA ASN A 361 25.67 -12.36 11.69
C ASN A 361 24.64 -12.78 10.67
N PRO A 362 23.35 -12.48 10.89
CA PRO A 362 22.30 -12.88 9.95
C PRO A 362 22.54 -12.23 8.60
N SER A 363 22.59 -13.04 7.55
CA SER A 363 22.67 -12.53 6.20
C SER A 363 21.32 -11.89 5.81
N CYS A 364 21.32 -10.61 5.43
CA CYS A 364 20.12 -9.89 5.01
C CYS A 364 20.10 -9.69 3.48
N ALA A 365 18.92 -9.73 2.89
CA ALA A 365 18.74 -9.42 1.48
C ALA A 365 19.06 -7.93 1.22
N LEU A 366 19.67 -7.64 0.06
CA LEU A 366 19.98 -6.27 -0.36
C LEU A 366 18.72 -5.40 -0.45
N ILE A 367 17.63 -5.98 -0.96
CA ILE A 367 16.28 -5.38 -0.93
C ILE A 367 15.40 -6.29 -0.08
N SER A 368 14.90 -5.75 1.00
CA SER A 368 14.11 -6.48 2.00
C SER A 368 12.69 -6.80 1.53
N GLY A 369 12.16 -6.02 0.58
CA GLY A 369 10.82 -6.28 0.07
C GLY A 369 10.28 -5.23 -0.87
N ILE A 370 9.00 -5.39 -1.19
CA ILE A 370 8.28 -4.57 -2.16
C ILE A 370 6.99 -4.05 -1.54
N ALA A 371 6.72 -2.75 -1.72
CA ALA A 371 5.42 -2.14 -1.45
C ALA A 371 4.62 -2.01 -2.75
N TYR A 372 3.37 -2.45 -2.72
CA TYR A 372 2.44 -2.34 -3.84
C TYR A 372 1.30 -1.39 -3.49
N GLY A 373 1.18 -0.29 -4.25
CA GLY A 373 0.13 0.72 -4.07
C GLY A 373 -0.88 0.72 -5.21
N GLY A 374 -0.76 1.67 -6.13
CA GLY A 374 -1.73 1.90 -7.21
C GLY A 374 -2.05 0.67 -8.06
N TYR A 375 -1.06 -0.19 -8.33
CA TYR A 375 -1.28 -1.44 -9.08
C TYR A 375 -2.12 -2.43 -8.27
N ALA A 376 -1.80 -2.65 -7.00
CA ALA A 376 -2.54 -3.54 -6.11
C ALA A 376 -4.00 -3.10 -5.96
N ARG A 377 -4.23 -1.81 -5.69
CA ARG A 377 -5.58 -1.24 -5.63
C ARG A 377 -6.35 -1.39 -6.94
N LYS A 378 -5.69 -1.23 -8.09
CA LYS A 378 -6.35 -1.36 -9.39
C LYS A 378 -6.85 -2.78 -9.66
N ILE A 379 -6.01 -3.80 -9.44
CA ILE A 379 -6.37 -5.19 -9.79
C ILE A 379 -7.53 -5.70 -8.92
N VAL A 380 -7.46 -5.53 -7.60
CA VAL A 380 -8.54 -5.91 -6.68
C VAL A 380 -9.73 -4.94 -6.76
N GLY A 381 -9.49 -3.63 -6.85
CA GLY A 381 -10.53 -2.62 -6.92
C GLY A 381 -11.49 -2.78 -8.13
N ARG A 382 -11.06 -3.42 -9.24
CA ARG A 382 -11.98 -3.77 -10.33
C ARG A 382 -13.05 -4.77 -9.86
N VAL A 383 -12.64 -5.74 -9.06
CA VAL A 383 -13.55 -6.76 -8.50
C VAL A 383 -14.48 -6.13 -7.47
N LEU A 384 -13.94 -5.29 -6.58
CA LEU A 384 -14.74 -4.58 -5.57
C LEU A 384 -15.81 -3.70 -6.22
N ARG A 385 -15.48 -2.95 -7.27
CA ARG A 385 -16.47 -2.13 -8.02
C ARG A 385 -17.55 -2.98 -8.67
N SER A 386 -17.20 -4.12 -9.26
CA SER A 386 -18.18 -5.06 -9.83
C SER A 386 -19.13 -5.56 -8.75
N MET A 387 -18.61 -5.94 -7.60
CA MET A 387 -19.40 -6.37 -6.44
C MET A 387 -20.33 -5.25 -5.94
N GLN A 388 -19.79 -4.06 -5.72
CA GLN A 388 -20.56 -2.90 -5.24
C GLN A 388 -21.68 -2.48 -6.20
N SER A 389 -21.45 -2.60 -7.51
CA SER A 389 -22.49 -2.31 -8.52
C SER A 389 -23.66 -3.30 -8.50
N GLN A 390 -23.43 -4.53 -8.05
CA GLN A 390 -24.42 -5.60 -7.98
C GLN A 390 -25.13 -5.67 -6.61
N HIS A 391 -24.40 -5.38 -5.52
CA HIS A 391 -24.86 -5.65 -4.16
C HIS A 391 -24.94 -4.40 -3.27
N GLY A 392 -24.51 -3.24 -3.77
CA GLY A 392 -24.48 -1.98 -3.04
C GLY A 392 -23.10 -1.57 -2.51
N GLY A 393 -22.93 -0.28 -2.27
CA GLY A 393 -21.62 0.32 -1.95
C GLY A 393 -21.02 -0.08 -0.61
N ALA A 394 -21.82 -0.63 0.32
CA ALA A 394 -21.37 -1.07 1.65
C ALA A 394 -21.14 -2.59 1.74
N ALA A 395 -21.12 -3.32 0.62
CA ALA A 395 -21.01 -4.78 0.61
C ALA A 395 -19.65 -5.26 1.17
N ALA A 396 -19.69 -6.22 2.09
CA ALA A 396 -18.54 -6.94 2.59
C ALA A 396 -18.17 -8.08 1.61
N ILE A 397 -16.91 -8.18 1.22
CA ILE A 397 -16.50 -9.11 0.17
C ILE A 397 -16.63 -10.58 0.57
N GLU A 398 -16.52 -10.89 1.85
CA GLU A 398 -16.71 -12.24 2.38
C GLU A 398 -18.14 -12.77 2.23
N ASP A 399 -19.13 -11.87 2.12
CA ASP A 399 -20.52 -12.24 1.86
C ASP A 399 -20.75 -12.60 0.38
N HIS A 400 -19.75 -12.33 -0.49
CA HIS A 400 -19.77 -12.58 -1.92
C HIS A 400 -18.62 -13.47 -2.37
N PRO A 401 -18.65 -14.78 -2.07
CA PRO A 401 -17.53 -15.70 -2.23
C PRO A 401 -16.94 -15.77 -3.64
N GLU A 402 -17.73 -15.54 -4.68
CA GLU A 402 -17.27 -15.50 -6.08
C GLU A 402 -16.34 -14.29 -6.30
N HIS A 403 -16.73 -13.13 -5.82
CA HIS A 403 -15.90 -11.91 -5.89
C HIS A 403 -14.65 -12.05 -5.02
N LEU A 404 -14.79 -12.64 -3.82
CA LEU A 404 -13.64 -12.91 -2.96
C LEU A 404 -12.63 -13.83 -3.64
N LEU A 405 -13.09 -14.93 -4.26
CA LEU A 405 -12.21 -15.85 -4.97
C LEU A 405 -11.47 -15.16 -6.13
N LEU A 406 -12.17 -14.33 -6.89
CA LEU A 406 -11.57 -13.59 -8.00
C LEU A 406 -10.57 -12.55 -7.50
N ALA A 407 -10.92 -11.76 -6.49
CA ALA A 407 -10.04 -10.75 -5.88
C ALA A 407 -8.77 -11.39 -5.28
N LEU A 408 -8.93 -12.52 -4.59
CA LEU A 408 -7.83 -13.26 -4.00
C LEU A 408 -6.89 -13.83 -5.07
N THR A 409 -7.42 -14.32 -6.18
CA THR A 409 -6.62 -14.81 -7.31
C THR A 409 -5.71 -13.70 -7.87
N GLU A 410 -6.25 -12.49 -8.06
CA GLU A 410 -5.48 -11.32 -8.49
C GLU A 410 -4.41 -10.92 -7.47
N ALA A 411 -4.76 -10.90 -6.19
CA ALA A 411 -3.82 -10.56 -5.11
C ALA A 411 -2.69 -11.58 -4.98
N LEU A 412 -2.99 -12.88 -5.06
CA LEU A 412 -2.00 -13.96 -5.00
C LEU A 412 -1.06 -13.94 -6.20
N ALA A 413 -1.56 -13.59 -7.40
CA ALA A 413 -0.71 -13.42 -8.57
C ALA A 413 0.35 -12.30 -8.39
N LEU A 414 0.07 -11.32 -7.56
CA LEU A 414 0.99 -10.22 -7.24
C LEU A 414 1.91 -10.54 -6.05
N VAL A 415 1.36 -11.06 -4.96
CA VAL A 415 2.08 -11.31 -3.70
C VAL A 415 2.89 -12.61 -3.76
N GLY A 416 2.33 -13.66 -4.34
CA GLY A 416 2.92 -15.00 -4.37
C GLY A 416 4.36 -15.05 -4.90
N PRO A 417 4.68 -14.40 -6.04
CA PRO A 417 6.05 -14.40 -6.58
C PRO A 417 7.10 -13.79 -5.64
N VAL A 418 6.73 -12.87 -4.72
CA VAL A 418 7.63 -12.33 -3.69
C VAL A 418 7.82 -13.35 -2.57
N LYS A 419 6.75 -14.00 -2.16
CA LYS A 419 6.77 -14.97 -1.06
C LYS A 419 7.48 -16.29 -1.42
N CYS A 420 7.72 -16.52 -2.72
CA CYS A 420 8.44 -17.68 -3.26
C CYS A 420 9.93 -17.42 -3.52
N LEU A 421 10.46 -16.26 -3.13
CA LEU A 421 11.88 -15.96 -3.24
C LEU A 421 12.65 -16.79 -2.22
#